data_33eabc7fa35e3747318661ba9357b0e3
#
_entry.id   33eabc7fa35e3747318661ba9357b0e3
#
_cell.length_a   1.000
_cell.length_b   1.000
_cell.length_c   1.000
_cell.angle_alpha   90.00
_cell.angle_beta   90.00
_cell.angle_gamma   90.00
#
_symmetry.space_group_name_H-M   'P 1'
#
loop_
_entity.id
_entity.type
_entity.pdbx_description
1 polymer ?
#
loop_
_entity_poly.entity_id
_entity_poly.type
_entity_poly.pdbx_seq_one_letter_code
_entity_poly.pdbx_strand_id
1 'polypeptide(L)'
;MHYGIVMSNLDDCADPRLAIHLARAAEEAGWEALFVWDHLGFVWGSASSDPWISLSAVAVCTTRLKIGTAITPLARRRPQVVANALGSLDLLSGGRVIFGTGLGGVTEEFTAFGEPGAAKERAAMLDEGLAVLDRLWSGEMVTHHGQYYDVENVSLAPLPFQRPRIPIWIGGESPPALRRAARWDGWLAPATSPDGTPIMDKDPGRIAEMAAEIRRHRTTDTPFAVAVDGYSDPGDPTLPHAYEAAGATWWLESIHGKRGSVDEMIARVEAGPPVPR
;
A
#
# COMPACT_ATOMS: atom_id res chain seq x y z
N MET A 1 -11.31 -0.18 -14.97
CA MET A 1 -10.15 0.34 -14.22
C MET A 1 -10.62 1.19 -13.05
N HIS A 2 -10.08 1.01 -11.86
CA HIS A 2 -10.21 1.93 -10.72
C HIS A 2 -9.05 2.92 -10.72
N TYR A 3 -9.29 4.13 -10.20
CA TYR A 3 -8.30 5.20 -10.20
C TYR A 3 -8.04 5.71 -8.78
N GLY A 4 -6.80 5.66 -8.34
CA GLY A 4 -6.36 6.21 -7.06
C GLY A 4 -5.12 7.08 -7.21
N ILE A 5 -4.71 7.68 -6.11
CA ILE A 5 -3.42 8.37 -6.00
C ILE A 5 -2.53 7.65 -4.99
N VAL A 6 -1.22 7.68 -5.21
CA VAL A 6 -0.23 7.25 -4.24
C VAL A 6 0.72 8.39 -3.95
N MET A 7 0.77 8.84 -2.71
CA MET A 7 1.63 9.94 -2.30
C MET A 7 2.84 9.45 -1.49
N SER A 8 3.94 10.17 -1.65
CA SER A 8 5.11 10.03 -0.77
C SER A 8 4.77 10.44 0.67
N ASN A 9 5.54 9.95 1.64
CA ASN A 9 5.57 10.49 3.00
C ASN A 9 6.89 11.22 3.30
N LEU A 10 7.62 11.64 2.27
CA LEU A 10 8.96 12.24 2.36
C LEU A 10 8.94 13.72 1.97
N ASP A 11 9.89 14.47 2.52
CA ASP A 11 10.19 15.87 2.19
C ASP A 11 8.93 16.76 2.24
N ASP A 12 8.54 17.43 1.16
CA ASP A 12 7.33 18.27 1.12
C ASP A 12 6.05 17.47 1.43
N CYS A 13 6.03 16.19 1.11
CA CYS A 13 4.93 15.28 1.42
C CYS A 13 4.94 14.76 2.87
N ALA A 14 5.94 15.11 3.68
CA ALA A 14 6.01 14.73 5.08
C ALA A 14 5.05 15.53 5.99
N ASP A 15 4.41 16.59 5.47
CA ASP A 15 3.40 17.33 6.22
C ASP A 15 2.03 16.63 6.12
N PRO A 16 1.46 16.10 7.22
CA PRO A 16 0.14 15.45 7.18
C PRO A 16 -0.99 16.38 6.72
N ARG A 17 -0.80 17.70 6.80
CA ARG A 17 -1.79 18.69 6.30
C ARG A 17 -1.89 18.66 4.78
N LEU A 18 -0.79 18.36 4.08
CA LEU A 18 -0.82 18.15 2.63
C LEU A 18 -1.64 16.89 2.28
N ALA A 19 -1.52 15.81 3.05
CA ALA A 19 -2.34 14.61 2.84
C ALA A 19 -3.85 14.91 2.99
N ILE A 20 -4.25 15.76 3.96
CA ILE A 20 -5.63 16.23 4.10
C ILE A 20 -6.08 17.00 2.86
N HIS A 21 -5.25 17.93 2.38
CA HIS A 21 -5.56 18.74 1.21
C HIS A 21 -5.75 17.88 -0.04
N LEU A 22 -4.76 17.03 -0.33
CA LEU A 22 -4.80 16.11 -1.47
C LEU A 22 -5.98 15.13 -1.39
N ALA A 23 -6.32 14.63 -0.20
CA ALA A 23 -7.44 13.70 -0.01
C ALA A 23 -8.79 14.34 -0.33
N ARG A 24 -9.01 15.59 0.10
CA ARG A 24 -10.25 16.33 -0.22
C ARG A 24 -10.32 16.60 -1.72
N ALA A 25 -9.25 17.14 -2.30
CA ALA A 25 -9.17 17.38 -3.74
C ALA A 25 -9.39 16.09 -4.54
N ALA A 26 -8.79 14.96 -4.11
CA ALA A 26 -8.97 13.67 -4.76
C ALA A 26 -10.43 13.19 -4.69
N GLU A 27 -11.07 13.26 -3.53
CA GLU A 27 -12.46 12.84 -3.39
C GLU A 27 -13.42 13.72 -4.21
N GLU A 28 -13.19 15.02 -4.27
CA GLU A 28 -13.96 15.98 -5.09
C GLU A 28 -13.75 15.74 -6.58
N ALA A 29 -12.51 15.46 -6.99
CA ALA A 29 -12.15 15.22 -8.39
C ALA A 29 -12.50 13.80 -8.89
N GLY A 30 -13.04 12.92 -8.02
CA GLY A 30 -13.53 11.61 -8.42
C GLY A 30 -12.49 10.47 -8.35
N TRP A 31 -11.37 10.67 -7.68
CA TRP A 31 -10.47 9.56 -7.36
C TRP A 31 -11.12 8.63 -6.34
N GLU A 32 -10.79 7.34 -6.41
CA GLU A 32 -11.39 6.30 -5.57
C GLU A 32 -10.54 5.90 -4.37
N ALA A 33 -9.23 6.20 -4.39
CA ALA A 33 -8.32 5.83 -3.32
C ALA A 33 -7.17 6.83 -3.14
N LEU A 34 -6.65 6.90 -1.89
CA LEU A 34 -5.37 7.53 -1.56
C LEU A 34 -4.51 6.54 -0.77
N PHE A 35 -3.32 6.26 -1.30
CA PHE A 35 -2.29 5.47 -0.64
C PHE A 35 -1.12 6.35 -0.23
N VAL A 36 -0.44 5.98 0.87
CA VAL A 36 0.73 6.69 1.39
C VAL A 36 1.91 5.72 1.49
N TRP A 37 3.11 6.18 1.14
CA TRP A 37 4.35 5.44 1.41
C TRP A 37 4.61 5.32 2.92
N ASP A 38 5.45 4.36 3.31
CA ASP A 38 5.90 4.17 4.70
C ASP A 38 7.42 4.08 4.75
N HIS A 39 8.08 5.21 4.51
CA HIS A 39 9.52 5.37 4.62
C HIS A 39 9.93 6.08 5.91
N LEU A 40 11.10 5.71 6.44
CA LEU A 40 11.79 6.40 7.53
C LEU A 40 12.90 7.28 6.95
N GLY A 41 12.53 8.28 6.14
CA GLY A 41 13.45 9.11 5.36
C GLY A 41 14.57 9.77 6.17
N PHE A 42 14.35 10.01 7.45
CA PHE A 42 15.35 10.59 8.35
C PHE A 42 16.63 9.73 8.50
N VAL A 43 16.61 8.44 8.13
CA VAL A 43 17.84 7.63 8.14
C VAL A 43 18.86 8.05 7.08
N TRP A 44 18.39 8.77 6.03
CA TRP A 44 19.25 9.38 5.00
C TRP A 44 19.09 10.91 4.89
N GLY A 45 18.53 11.52 5.94
CA GLY A 45 18.44 12.99 6.05
C GLY A 45 17.23 13.65 5.40
N SER A 46 16.28 12.88 4.85
CA SER A 46 15.00 13.41 4.37
C SER A 46 13.98 13.50 5.49
N ALA A 47 13.12 14.53 5.46
CA ALA A 47 11.94 14.55 6.33
C ALA A 47 11.00 13.40 6.00
N SER A 48 10.36 12.82 7.01
CA SER A 48 9.30 11.81 6.80
C SER A 48 8.25 11.85 7.89
N SER A 49 7.00 11.54 7.54
CA SER A 49 5.89 11.42 8.47
C SER A 49 5.46 9.95 8.64
N ASP A 50 4.79 9.66 9.76
CA ASP A 50 4.16 8.35 9.94
C ASP A 50 2.88 8.27 9.11
N PRO A 51 2.73 7.25 8.25
CA PRO A 51 1.57 7.13 7.36
C PRO A 51 0.25 6.93 8.10
N TRP A 52 0.27 6.33 9.30
CA TRP A 52 -0.95 6.10 10.08
C TRP A 52 -1.56 7.40 10.60
N ILE A 53 -0.72 8.39 10.92
CA ILE A 53 -1.16 9.74 11.30
C ILE A 53 -1.83 10.43 10.10
N SER A 54 -1.17 10.41 8.94
CA SER A 54 -1.73 10.98 7.70
C SER A 54 -3.04 10.30 7.31
N LEU A 55 -3.09 8.96 7.30
CA LEU A 55 -4.28 8.19 6.94
C LEU A 55 -5.42 8.38 7.95
N SER A 56 -5.14 8.57 9.25
CA SER A 56 -6.17 8.90 10.23
C SER A 56 -6.79 10.27 9.96
N ALA A 57 -5.97 11.26 9.61
CA ALA A 57 -6.46 12.58 9.22
C ALA A 57 -7.29 12.54 7.93
N VAL A 58 -6.85 11.75 6.94
CA VAL A 58 -7.61 11.52 5.70
C VAL A 58 -8.94 10.80 5.98
N ALA A 59 -8.96 9.81 6.87
CA ALA A 59 -10.16 9.07 7.23
C ALA A 59 -11.30 9.97 7.74
N VAL A 60 -10.96 11.01 8.53
CA VAL A 60 -11.96 11.92 9.11
C VAL A 60 -12.36 13.07 8.20
N CYS A 61 -11.56 13.39 7.16
CA CYS A 61 -11.86 14.49 6.24
C CYS A 61 -12.46 14.06 4.91
N THR A 62 -12.64 12.74 4.70
CA THR A 62 -13.23 12.13 3.49
C THR A 62 -14.32 11.14 3.88
N THR A 63 -15.19 10.78 2.91
CA THR A 63 -16.36 9.91 3.17
C THR A 63 -16.40 8.66 2.28
N ARG A 64 -15.80 8.69 1.10
CA ARG A 64 -15.84 7.61 0.10
C ARG A 64 -14.46 7.06 -0.25
N LEU A 65 -13.44 7.92 -0.16
CA LEU A 65 -12.08 7.62 -0.59
C LEU A 65 -11.53 6.40 0.18
N LYS A 66 -11.14 5.34 -0.51
CA LYS A 66 -10.37 4.24 0.09
C LYS A 66 -9.00 4.76 0.51
N ILE A 67 -8.48 4.24 1.59
CA ILE A 67 -7.23 4.70 2.19
C ILE A 67 -6.31 3.53 2.52
N GLY A 68 -5.02 3.72 2.35
CA GLY A 68 -4.08 2.62 2.64
C GLY A 68 -2.62 2.99 2.49
N THR A 69 -1.76 1.99 2.61
CA THR A 69 -0.33 2.15 2.38
C THR A 69 0.12 1.46 1.09
N ALA A 70 1.13 2.03 0.43
CA ALA A 70 1.76 1.44 -0.74
C ALA A 70 3.29 1.65 -0.68
N ILE A 71 3.95 0.90 0.16
CA ILE A 71 3.60 -0.22 1.06
C ILE A 71 4.17 0.02 2.47
N THR A 72 3.56 -0.59 3.50
CA THR A 72 4.20 -0.70 4.83
C THR A 72 5.10 -1.93 4.88
N PRO A 73 6.38 -1.80 5.20
CA PRO A 73 7.26 -2.92 5.51
C PRO A 73 6.88 -3.57 6.85
N LEU A 74 6.10 -4.67 6.82
CA LEU A 74 5.57 -5.26 8.05
C LEU A 74 6.68 -5.78 8.98
N ALA A 75 7.80 -6.27 8.43
CA ALA A 75 8.93 -6.76 9.23
C ALA A 75 9.55 -5.68 10.14
N ARG A 76 9.34 -4.40 9.85
CA ARG A 76 9.75 -3.25 10.68
C ARG A 76 8.74 -2.90 11.79
N ARG A 77 7.61 -3.60 11.84
CA ARG A 77 6.50 -3.28 12.77
C ARG A 77 6.06 -4.53 13.54
N ARG A 78 5.56 -4.35 14.76
CA ARG A 78 4.99 -5.45 15.55
C ARG A 78 3.59 -5.79 15.05
N PRO A 79 3.31 -7.05 14.63
CA PRO A 79 2.01 -7.42 14.03
C PRO A 79 0.80 -7.04 14.90
N GLN A 80 0.85 -7.25 16.21
CA GLN A 80 -0.26 -6.92 17.11
C GLN A 80 -0.53 -5.40 17.18
N VAL A 81 0.52 -4.57 17.06
CA VAL A 81 0.36 -3.10 17.02
C VAL A 81 -0.28 -2.68 15.69
N VAL A 82 0.16 -3.28 14.59
CA VAL A 82 -0.42 -3.04 13.25
C VAL A 82 -1.86 -3.52 13.19
N ALA A 83 -2.16 -4.71 13.75
CA ALA A 83 -3.53 -5.24 13.80
C ALA A 83 -4.48 -4.28 14.51
N ASN A 84 -4.07 -3.73 15.66
CA ASN A 84 -4.87 -2.78 16.44
C ASN A 84 -5.01 -1.42 15.73
N ALA A 85 -3.91 -0.88 15.18
CA ALA A 85 -3.92 0.40 14.48
C ALA A 85 -4.81 0.36 13.24
N LEU A 86 -4.65 -0.67 12.41
CA LEU A 86 -5.47 -0.85 11.19
C LEU A 86 -6.93 -1.14 11.52
N GLY A 87 -7.22 -1.96 12.54
CA GLY A 87 -8.58 -2.20 13.00
C GLY A 87 -9.27 -0.91 13.45
N SER A 88 -8.55 -0.07 14.21
CA SER A 88 -9.04 1.24 14.64
C SER A 88 -9.26 2.19 13.47
N LEU A 89 -8.32 2.24 12.51
CA LEU A 89 -8.43 3.06 11.31
C LEU A 89 -9.59 2.59 10.42
N ASP A 90 -9.80 1.30 10.32
CA ASP A 90 -10.89 0.72 9.53
C ASP A 90 -12.26 1.07 10.13
N LEU A 91 -12.41 1.02 11.45
CA LEU A 91 -13.59 1.51 12.14
C LEU A 91 -13.78 3.02 11.95
N LEU A 92 -12.72 3.82 12.11
CA LEU A 92 -12.76 5.28 11.96
C LEU A 92 -13.18 5.68 10.54
N SER A 93 -12.71 4.95 9.54
CA SER A 93 -13.02 5.20 8.13
C SER A 93 -14.36 4.60 7.66
N GLY A 94 -15.00 3.75 8.46
CA GLY A 94 -16.21 3.03 8.03
C GLY A 94 -15.92 1.95 6.98
N GLY A 95 -14.80 1.24 7.09
CA GLY A 95 -14.46 0.11 6.22
C GLY A 95 -13.81 0.50 4.89
N ARG A 96 -13.00 1.57 4.87
CA ARG A 96 -12.32 2.05 3.66
C ARG A 96 -10.84 1.70 3.57
N VAL A 97 -10.29 0.96 4.56
CA VAL A 97 -8.85 0.64 4.62
C VAL A 97 -8.48 -0.46 3.64
N ILE A 98 -7.34 -0.31 2.99
CA ILE A 98 -6.61 -1.34 2.25
C ILE A 98 -5.19 -1.40 2.81
N PHE A 99 -4.76 -2.56 3.29
CA PHE A 99 -3.41 -2.72 3.83
C PHE A 99 -2.44 -3.16 2.73
N GLY A 100 -1.71 -2.21 2.17
CA GLY A 100 -0.58 -2.50 1.29
C GLY A 100 0.68 -2.79 2.08
N THR A 101 1.30 -3.94 1.86
CA THR A 101 2.48 -4.38 2.62
C THR A 101 3.49 -5.13 1.77
N GLY A 102 4.74 -5.21 2.24
CA GLY A 102 5.84 -5.86 1.55
C GLY A 102 7.10 -5.93 2.40
N LEU A 103 8.23 -6.20 1.74
CA LEU A 103 9.52 -6.34 2.43
C LEU A 103 10.17 -5.01 2.84
N GLY A 104 9.81 -3.92 2.18
CA GLY A 104 10.60 -2.68 2.21
C GLY A 104 11.84 -2.76 1.31
N GLY A 105 12.06 -1.73 0.50
CA GLY A 105 13.17 -1.67 -0.48
C GLY A 105 14.48 -1.17 0.12
N VAL A 106 14.42 -0.31 1.13
CA VAL A 106 15.58 0.40 1.69
C VAL A 106 16.09 -0.34 2.93
N THR A 107 17.27 -0.93 2.83
CA THR A 107 17.86 -1.77 3.89
C THR A 107 18.25 -0.93 5.12
N GLU A 108 18.65 0.31 4.92
CA GLU A 108 19.08 1.22 5.97
C GLU A 108 17.97 1.53 6.98
N GLU A 109 16.71 1.53 6.54
CA GLU A 109 15.53 1.70 7.41
C GLU A 109 15.36 0.58 8.45
N PHE A 110 16.09 -0.51 8.30
CA PHE A 110 16.16 -1.64 9.22
C PHE A 110 17.46 -1.64 9.98
N THR A 111 18.59 -1.66 9.26
CA THR A 111 19.92 -1.85 9.87
C THR A 111 20.36 -0.70 10.76
N ALA A 112 19.91 0.53 10.49
CA ALA A 112 20.17 1.69 11.35
C ALA A 112 19.57 1.54 12.76
N PHE A 113 18.56 0.66 12.91
CA PHE A 113 17.90 0.39 14.19
C PHE A 113 18.21 -1.02 14.74
N GLY A 114 19.21 -1.70 14.19
CA GLY A 114 19.59 -3.05 14.60
C GLY A 114 18.59 -4.14 14.18
N GLU A 115 17.71 -3.83 13.23
CA GLU A 115 16.74 -4.77 12.69
C GLU A 115 17.31 -5.57 11.49
N PRO A 116 16.76 -6.75 11.15
CA PRO A 116 17.27 -7.60 10.08
C PRO A 116 17.33 -6.90 8.71
N GLY A 117 18.54 -6.79 8.14
CA GLY A 117 18.74 -6.26 6.79
C GLY A 117 18.52 -7.29 5.67
N ALA A 118 18.62 -8.60 5.98
CA ALA A 118 18.53 -9.65 4.98
C ALA A 118 17.10 -9.85 4.45
N ALA A 119 16.92 -9.74 3.13
CA ALA A 119 15.62 -9.86 2.50
C ALA A 119 14.90 -11.20 2.79
N LYS A 120 15.67 -12.31 2.90
CA LYS A 120 15.11 -13.63 3.23
C LYS A 120 14.49 -13.65 4.63
N GLU A 121 15.15 -13.03 5.60
CA GLU A 121 14.67 -12.94 6.96
C GLU A 121 13.45 -12.04 7.06
N ARG A 122 13.51 -10.85 6.45
CA ARG A 122 12.35 -9.94 6.36
C ARG A 122 11.14 -10.60 5.66
N ALA A 123 11.39 -11.46 4.66
CA ALA A 123 10.34 -12.21 3.99
C ALA A 123 9.66 -13.23 4.93
N ALA A 124 10.43 -13.91 5.77
CA ALA A 124 9.89 -14.85 6.75
C ALA A 124 9.10 -14.11 7.85
N MET A 125 9.62 -12.98 8.34
CA MET A 125 8.91 -12.11 9.28
C MET A 125 7.60 -11.57 8.68
N LEU A 126 7.61 -11.17 7.41
CA LEU A 126 6.40 -10.73 6.70
C LEU A 126 5.36 -11.84 6.61
N ASP A 127 5.76 -13.05 6.20
CA ASP A 127 4.84 -14.19 6.07
C ASP A 127 4.22 -14.58 7.41
N GLU A 128 5.03 -14.63 8.46
CA GLU A 128 4.58 -14.95 9.81
C GLU A 128 3.70 -13.82 10.39
N GLY A 129 4.12 -12.57 10.22
CA GLY A 129 3.36 -11.40 10.66
C GLY A 129 1.99 -11.28 10.00
N LEU A 130 1.89 -11.59 8.71
CA LEU A 130 0.60 -11.63 7.99
C LEU A 130 -0.33 -12.72 8.53
N ALA A 131 0.20 -13.90 8.85
CA ALA A 131 -0.58 -14.97 9.45
C ALA A 131 -1.10 -14.59 10.85
N VAL A 132 -0.30 -13.89 11.65
CA VAL A 132 -0.72 -13.36 12.95
C VAL A 132 -1.80 -12.29 12.79
N LEU A 133 -1.65 -11.35 11.86
CA LEU A 133 -2.64 -10.32 11.57
C LEU A 133 -4.00 -10.92 11.18
N ASP A 134 -4.01 -11.85 10.23
CA ASP A 134 -5.22 -12.50 9.74
C ASP A 134 -5.99 -13.19 10.87
N ARG A 135 -5.26 -13.91 11.73
CA ARG A 135 -5.84 -14.56 12.90
C ARG A 135 -6.38 -13.58 13.94
N LEU A 136 -5.65 -12.50 14.22
CA LEU A 136 -6.12 -11.48 15.17
C LEU A 136 -7.40 -10.80 14.70
N TRP A 137 -7.55 -10.56 13.39
CA TRP A 137 -8.75 -9.95 12.83
C TRP A 137 -9.97 -10.88 12.76
N SER A 138 -9.79 -12.19 12.96
CA SER A 138 -10.93 -13.12 13.06
C SER A 138 -11.78 -12.89 14.31
N GLY A 139 -11.21 -12.34 15.37
CA GLY A 139 -11.85 -12.16 16.67
C GLY A 139 -11.83 -13.41 17.55
N GLU A 140 -11.26 -14.49 17.04
CA GLU A 140 -11.07 -15.72 17.82
C GLU A 140 -9.92 -15.56 18.83
N MET A 141 -9.85 -16.48 19.79
CA MET A 141 -8.70 -16.59 20.67
C MET A 141 -7.49 -17.11 19.91
N VAL A 142 -6.41 -16.35 19.89
CA VAL A 142 -5.19 -16.63 19.13
C VAL A 142 -4.07 -17.08 20.06
N THR A 143 -3.51 -18.26 19.80
CA THR A 143 -2.20 -18.70 20.29
C THR A 143 -1.33 -19.02 19.07
N HIS A 144 -0.14 -18.44 19.00
CA HIS A 144 0.82 -18.63 17.93
C HIS A 144 2.24 -18.65 18.49
N HIS A 145 2.98 -19.71 18.23
CA HIS A 145 4.39 -19.87 18.57
C HIS A 145 5.16 -19.99 17.27
N GLY A 146 5.78 -18.90 16.84
CA GLY A 146 6.52 -18.84 15.59
C GLY A 146 8.02 -18.64 15.77
N GLN A 147 8.69 -18.37 14.67
CA GLN A 147 10.12 -18.07 14.70
C GLN A 147 10.38 -16.62 15.15
N TYR A 148 9.47 -15.69 14.86
CA TYR A 148 9.66 -14.26 15.07
C TYR A 148 8.61 -13.66 16.02
N TYR A 149 7.44 -14.29 16.13
CA TYR A 149 6.33 -13.74 16.91
C TYR A 149 5.71 -14.83 17.78
N ASP A 150 5.51 -14.48 19.06
CA ASP A 150 4.75 -15.27 20.01
C ASP A 150 3.48 -14.52 20.43
N VAL A 151 2.35 -15.23 20.40
CA VAL A 151 1.05 -14.74 20.86
C VAL A 151 0.44 -15.82 21.75
N GLU A 152 0.05 -15.45 22.97
CA GLU A 152 -0.47 -16.41 23.94
C GLU A 152 -1.87 -16.01 24.40
N ASN A 153 -2.88 -16.76 23.93
CA ASN A 153 -4.26 -16.69 24.41
C ASN A 153 -4.84 -15.27 24.42
N VAL A 154 -4.78 -14.55 23.26
CA VAL A 154 -5.29 -13.19 23.07
C VAL A 154 -6.36 -13.14 21.99
N SER A 155 -7.37 -12.30 22.17
CA SER A 155 -8.29 -11.92 21.09
C SER A 155 -8.25 -10.39 20.89
N LEU A 156 -8.37 -9.95 19.64
CA LEU A 156 -8.41 -8.54 19.30
C LEU A 156 -9.84 -8.00 19.47
N ALA A 157 -9.95 -6.86 20.16
CA ALA A 157 -11.17 -6.08 20.25
C ALA A 157 -10.84 -4.58 20.35
N PRO A 158 -11.57 -3.69 19.63
CA PRO A 158 -12.62 -4.03 18.67
C PRO A 158 -12.07 -4.65 17.39
N LEU A 159 -12.90 -5.40 16.69
CA LEU A 159 -12.56 -5.94 15.35
C LEU A 159 -12.64 -4.86 14.29
N PRO A 160 -11.93 -4.99 13.16
CA PRO A 160 -12.12 -4.15 11.98
C PRO A 160 -13.60 -4.08 11.56
N PHE A 161 -13.96 -3.03 10.84
CA PHE A 161 -15.31 -2.89 10.26
C PHE A 161 -15.53 -3.90 9.13
N GLN A 162 -14.53 -4.08 8.27
CA GLN A 162 -14.58 -4.97 7.12
C GLN A 162 -14.59 -6.45 7.52
N ARG A 163 -15.33 -7.27 6.76
CA ARG A 163 -15.41 -8.73 6.96
C ARG A 163 -15.03 -9.45 5.66
N PRO A 164 -14.34 -10.58 5.72
CA PRO A 164 -13.82 -11.28 6.93
C PRO A 164 -12.67 -10.52 7.59
N ARG A 165 -11.98 -9.59 6.92
CA ARG A 165 -10.86 -8.77 7.38
C ARG A 165 -10.62 -7.57 6.44
N ILE A 166 -9.69 -6.72 6.81
CA ILE A 166 -9.15 -5.66 5.93
C ILE A 166 -8.47 -6.31 4.72
N PRO A 167 -8.73 -5.85 3.47
CA PRO A 167 -8.02 -6.35 2.28
C PRO A 167 -6.52 -6.10 2.38
N ILE A 168 -5.72 -7.13 2.02
CA ILE A 168 -4.25 -7.09 2.05
C ILE A 168 -3.72 -7.13 0.62
N TRP A 169 -2.94 -6.12 0.24
CA TRP A 169 -2.25 -6.07 -1.04
C TRP A 169 -0.74 -6.22 -0.84
N ILE A 170 -0.11 -7.09 -1.61
CA ILE A 170 1.31 -7.43 -1.46
C ILE A 170 2.16 -6.71 -2.51
N GLY A 171 3.16 -5.97 -2.06
CA GLY A 171 4.16 -5.36 -2.92
C GLY A 171 5.32 -6.29 -3.27
N GLY A 172 5.89 -6.10 -4.45
CA GLY A 172 7.08 -6.80 -4.93
C GLY A 172 6.89 -7.60 -6.20
N GLU A 173 8.00 -7.83 -6.93
CA GLU A 173 7.99 -8.48 -8.27
C GLU A 173 8.78 -9.79 -8.32
N SER A 174 9.51 -10.15 -7.27
CA SER A 174 10.24 -11.41 -7.25
C SER A 174 9.30 -12.62 -7.25
N PRO A 175 9.71 -13.79 -7.79
CA PRO A 175 8.86 -14.96 -7.78
C PRO A 175 8.30 -15.33 -6.38
N PRO A 176 9.06 -15.23 -5.27
CA PRO A 176 8.48 -15.40 -3.95
C PRO A 176 7.43 -14.36 -3.57
N ALA A 177 7.60 -13.08 -4.00
CA ALA A 177 6.61 -12.02 -3.74
C ALA A 177 5.30 -12.28 -4.51
N LEU A 178 5.39 -12.69 -5.79
CA LEU A 178 4.22 -13.02 -6.60
C LEU A 178 3.45 -14.22 -6.01
N ARG A 179 4.16 -15.26 -5.54
CA ARG A 179 3.53 -16.39 -4.85
C ARG A 179 2.88 -15.97 -3.52
N ARG A 180 3.47 -14.99 -2.82
CA ARG A 180 2.86 -14.41 -1.62
C ARG A 180 1.59 -13.65 -1.97
N ALA A 181 1.63 -12.79 -2.99
CA ALA A 181 0.47 -12.03 -3.44
C ALA A 181 -0.72 -12.94 -3.80
N ALA A 182 -0.46 -14.09 -4.42
CA ALA A 182 -1.49 -15.05 -4.78
C ALA A 182 -2.34 -15.56 -3.61
N ARG A 183 -1.86 -15.47 -2.37
CA ARG A 183 -2.57 -15.89 -1.15
C ARG A 183 -3.46 -14.79 -0.55
N TRP A 184 -3.34 -13.54 -1.04
CA TRP A 184 -4.03 -12.38 -0.49
C TRP A 184 -4.96 -11.73 -1.51
N ASP A 185 -5.36 -10.48 -1.28
CA ASP A 185 -6.45 -9.82 -2.00
C ASP A 185 -5.99 -8.96 -3.17
N GLY A 186 -4.69 -8.67 -3.26
CA GLY A 186 -4.15 -7.87 -4.35
C GLY A 186 -2.63 -7.85 -4.41
N TRP A 187 -2.16 -7.27 -5.50
CA TRP A 187 -0.75 -7.05 -5.78
C TRP A 187 -0.52 -5.59 -6.16
N LEU A 188 0.48 -4.99 -5.52
CA LEU A 188 1.03 -3.68 -5.85
C LEU A 188 2.29 -3.90 -6.67
N ALA A 189 2.26 -3.58 -7.95
CA ALA A 189 3.44 -3.61 -8.79
C ALA A 189 4.45 -2.57 -8.28
N PRO A 190 5.73 -2.95 -8.10
CA PRO A 190 6.69 -2.05 -7.47
C PRO A 190 6.96 -0.80 -8.30
N ALA A 191 7.08 0.34 -7.61
CA ALA A 191 7.43 1.63 -8.20
C ALA A 191 8.94 1.82 -8.40
N THR A 192 9.75 0.92 -7.85
CA THR A 192 11.22 1.02 -7.89
C THR A 192 11.86 -0.29 -8.32
N SER A 193 12.96 -0.18 -9.07
CA SER A 193 13.85 -1.33 -9.36
C SER A 193 14.62 -1.78 -8.10
N PRO A 194 15.28 -2.96 -8.14
CA PRO A 194 16.06 -3.46 -7.01
C PRO A 194 17.18 -2.54 -6.52
N ASP A 195 17.66 -1.63 -7.36
CA ASP A 195 18.67 -0.61 -7.02
C ASP A 195 18.07 0.69 -6.48
N GLY A 196 16.74 0.73 -6.26
CA GLY A 196 16.02 1.90 -5.75
C GLY A 196 15.69 2.97 -6.79
N THR A 197 15.99 2.73 -8.07
CA THR A 197 15.61 3.65 -9.15
C THR A 197 14.09 3.62 -9.37
N PRO A 198 13.37 4.75 -9.39
CA PRO A 198 11.96 4.76 -9.71
C PRO A 198 11.68 4.21 -11.12
N ILE A 199 10.83 3.20 -11.20
CA ILE A 199 10.35 2.63 -12.46
C ILE A 199 9.04 3.33 -12.81
N MET A 200 9.12 4.40 -13.58
CA MET A 200 7.94 5.15 -14.00
C MET A 200 7.29 4.58 -15.27
N ASP A 201 8.08 3.88 -16.08
CA ASP A 201 7.63 3.22 -17.32
C ASP A 201 7.77 1.70 -17.16
N LYS A 202 6.80 1.09 -16.48
CA LYS A 202 6.72 -0.37 -16.43
C LYS A 202 6.18 -0.86 -17.78
N ASP A 203 6.85 -1.84 -18.38
CA ASP A 203 6.31 -2.47 -19.58
C ASP A 203 4.97 -3.19 -19.24
N PRO A 204 3.85 -2.84 -19.92
CA PRO A 204 2.58 -3.54 -19.72
C PRO A 204 2.67 -5.06 -19.96
N GLY A 205 3.53 -5.51 -20.88
CA GLY A 205 3.79 -6.93 -21.12
C GLY A 205 4.35 -7.63 -19.89
N ARG A 206 5.30 -6.99 -19.20
CA ARG A 206 5.84 -7.52 -17.94
C ARG A 206 4.78 -7.57 -16.83
N ILE A 207 3.90 -6.58 -16.74
CA ILE A 207 2.78 -6.61 -15.79
C ILE A 207 1.85 -7.78 -16.10
N ALA A 208 1.53 -8.02 -17.39
CA ALA A 208 0.70 -9.16 -17.80
C ALA A 208 1.32 -10.51 -17.42
N GLU A 209 2.63 -10.67 -17.61
CA GLU A 209 3.38 -11.89 -17.25
C GLU A 209 3.33 -12.13 -15.73
N MET A 210 3.61 -11.11 -14.92
CA MET A 210 3.58 -11.21 -13.45
C MET A 210 2.16 -11.46 -12.92
N ALA A 211 1.15 -10.80 -13.48
CA ALA A 211 -0.25 -11.04 -13.14
C ALA A 211 -0.68 -12.48 -13.52
N ALA A 212 -0.20 -13.00 -14.66
CA ALA A 212 -0.44 -14.40 -15.05
C ALA A 212 0.25 -15.38 -14.09
N GLU A 213 1.48 -15.08 -13.65
CA GLU A 213 2.19 -15.88 -12.64
C GLU A 213 1.42 -15.91 -11.32
N ILE A 214 0.93 -14.78 -10.83
CA ILE A 214 0.09 -14.72 -9.63
C ILE A 214 -1.16 -15.61 -9.83
N ARG A 215 -1.87 -15.46 -10.96
CA ARG A 215 -3.08 -16.27 -11.25
C ARG A 215 -2.82 -17.77 -11.22
N ARG A 216 -1.67 -18.24 -11.70
CA ARG A 216 -1.29 -19.66 -11.64
C ARG A 216 -1.16 -20.22 -10.21
N HIS A 217 -0.83 -19.35 -9.26
CA HIS A 217 -0.67 -19.72 -7.85
C HIS A 217 -1.90 -19.46 -6.99
N ARG A 218 -2.92 -18.76 -7.50
CA ARG A 218 -4.16 -18.53 -6.76
C ARG A 218 -4.99 -19.80 -6.66
N THR A 219 -5.53 -20.04 -5.47
CA THR A 219 -6.40 -21.18 -5.17
C THR A 219 -7.85 -20.77 -4.91
N THR A 220 -8.18 -19.49 -5.05
CA THR A 220 -9.52 -18.93 -4.83
C THR A 220 -9.93 -18.07 -6.02
N ASP A 221 -11.23 -18.01 -6.30
CA ASP A 221 -11.83 -17.16 -7.34
C ASP A 221 -12.31 -15.80 -6.79
N THR A 222 -11.91 -15.43 -5.56
CA THR A 222 -12.25 -14.13 -4.99
C THR A 222 -11.64 -12.99 -5.83
N PRO A 223 -12.28 -11.81 -5.87
CA PRO A 223 -11.73 -10.64 -6.56
C PRO A 223 -10.29 -10.37 -6.14
N PHE A 224 -9.45 -10.02 -7.10
CA PHE A 224 -8.03 -9.76 -6.89
C PHE A 224 -7.63 -8.45 -7.55
N ALA A 225 -7.08 -7.55 -6.75
CA ALA A 225 -6.58 -6.28 -7.26
C ALA A 225 -5.18 -6.42 -7.88
N VAL A 226 -4.98 -5.81 -9.04
CA VAL A 226 -3.67 -5.59 -9.65
C VAL A 226 -3.50 -4.09 -9.78
N ALA A 227 -2.69 -3.49 -8.92
CA ALA A 227 -2.47 -2.06 -8.87
C ALA A 227 -1.10 -1.69 -9.45
N VAL A 228 -1.11 -0.75 -10.39
CA VAL A 228 0.08 -0.20 -11.04
C VAL A 228 0.11 1.30 -10.81
N ASP A 229 1.25 1.82 -10.38
CA ASP A 229 1.46 3.26 -10.22
C ASP A 229 2.30 3.84 -11.37
N GLY A 230 2.11 5.12 -11.63
CA GLY A 230 2.84 5.82 -12.66
C GLY A 230 2.43 7.29 -12.79
N TYR A 231 2.83 7.91 -13.89
CA TYR A 231 2.45 9.26 -14.26
C TYR A 231 1.54 9.21 -15.50
N SER A 232 0.47 9.98 -15.42
CA SER A 232 -0.39 10.21 -16.59
C SER A 232 -0.71 11.70 -16.71
N ASP A 233 -1.04 12.11 -17.94
CA ASP A 233 -1.54 13.46 -18.19
C ASP A 233 -3.05 13.55 -17.90
N PRO A 234 -3.55 14.71 -17.44
CA PRO A 234 -4.98 14.91 -17.23
C PRO A 234 -5.78 14.65 -18.51
N GLY A 235 -6.78 13.77 -18.42
CA GLY A 235 -7.65 13.43 -19.53
C GLY A 235 -7.03 12.51 -20.60
N ASP A 236 -5.78 12.05 -20.42
CA ASP A 236 -5.16 11.05 -21.29
C ASP A 236 -5.17 9.65 -20.67
N PRO A 237 -6.07 8.76 -21.09
CA PRO A 237 -6.16 7.39 -20.57
C PRO A 237 -5.22 6.41 -21.27
N THR A 238 -4.38 6.85 -22.22
CA THR A 238 -3.58 5.95 -23.08
C THR A 238 -2.73 4.97 -22.26
N LEU A 239 -1.97 5.49 -21.31
CA LEU A 239 -1.11 4.66 -20.46
C LEU A 239 -1.92 3.78 -19.51
N PRO A 240 -2.89 4.29 -18.71
CA PRO A 240 -3.76 3.45 -17.89
C PRO A 240 -4.48 2.34 -18.68
N HIS A 241 -5.00 2.63 -19.87
CA HIS A 241 -5.67 1.62 -20.70
C HIS A 241 -4.70 0.52 -21.19
N ALA A 242 -3.43 0.87 -21.46
CA ALA A 242 -2.43 -0.14 -21.80
C ALA A 242 -2.21 -1.14 -20.65
N TYR A 243 -2.19 -0.64 -19.40
CA TYR A 243 -2.10 -1.51 -18.22
C TYR A 243 -3.40 -2.25 -17.93
N GLU A 244 -4.56 -1.66 -18.16
CA GLU A 244 -5.85 -2.35 -18.05
C GLU A 244 -5.90 -3.55 -19.01
N ALA A 245 -5.47 -3.36 -20.27
CA ALA A 245 -5.35 -4.44 -21.24
C ALA A 245 -4.36 -5.54 -20.80
N ALA A 246 -3.33 -5.17 -20.02
CA ALA A 246 -2.38 -6.07 -19.40
C ALA A 246 -2.92 -6.77 -18.12
N GLY A 247 -4.14 -6.45 -17.68
CA GLY A 247 -4.80 -7.06 -16.54
C GLY A 247 -4.70 -6.28 -15.23
N ALA A 248 -4.24 -5.04 -15.26
CA ALA A 248 -4.35 -4.15 -14.12
C ALA A 248 -5.81 -3.77 -13.87
N THR A 249 -6.17 -3.67 -12.58
CA THR A 249 -7.51 -3.27 -12.15
C THR A 249 -7.50 -1.89 -11.49
N TRP A 250 -6.32 -1.41 -11.10
CA TRP A 250 -6.09 -0.12 -10.48
C TRP A 250 -4.95 0.62 -11.15
N TRP A 251 -5.20 1.88 -11.49
CA TRP A 251 -4.16 2.88 -11.78
C TRP A 251 -3.98 3.77 -10.56
N LEU A 252 -2.73 3.92 -10.10
CA LEU A 252 -2.37 4.79 -8.99
C LEU A 252 -1.49 5.92 -9.52
N GLU A 253 -2.02 7.13 -9.55
CA GLU A 253 -1.26 8.31 -9.95
C GLU A 253 -0.21 8.65 -8.90
N SER A 254 1.06 8.67 -9.26
CA SER A 254 2.17 8.93 -8.34
C SER A 254 2.31 10.41 -8.03
N ILE A 255 2.27 10.77 -6.73
CA ILE A 255 2.35 12.12 -6.21
C ILE A 255 3.55 12.22 -5.24
N HIS A 256 4.62 12.83 -5.68
CA HIS A 256 5.84 13.04 -4.88
C HIS A 256 6.72 14.15 -5.48
N GLY A 257 7.73 14.62 -4.74
CA GLY A 257 8.54 15.79 -5.11
C GLY A 257 9.27 15.72 -6.45
N LYS A 258 9.49 14.52 -7.03
CA LYS A 258 10.04 14.40 -8.40
C LYS A 258 9.02 14.76 -9.48
N ARG A 259 7.73 14.87 -9.14
CA ARG A 259 6.68 15.30 -10.07
C ARG A 259 6.65 16.83 -10.24
N GLY A 260 7.19 17.57 -9.29
CA GLY A 260 7.19 19.02 -9.29
C GLY A 260 6.97 19.60 -7.89
N SER A 261 6.60 20.86 -7.83
CA SER A 261 6.22 21.57 -6.61
C SER A 261 4.94 21.04 -5.97
N VAL A 262 4.68 21.43 -4.73
CA VAL A 262 3.42 21.10 -4.03
C VAL A 262 2.21 21.60 -4.83
N ASP A 263 2.26 22.80 -5.41
CA ASP A 263 1.16 23.36 -6.20
C ASP A 263 0.90 22.52 -7.46
N GLU A 264 1.95 22.02 -8.13
CA GLU A 264 1.82 21.14 -9.30
C GLU A 264 1.24 19.77 -8.91
N MET A 265 1.61 19.23 -7.74
CA MET A 265 1.02 18.00 -7.19
C MET A 265 -0.48 18.20 -6.91
N ILE A 266 -0.85 19.30 -6.28
CA ILE A 266 -2.25 19.64 -6.01
C ILE A 266 -3.04 19.78 -7.32
N ALA A 267 -2.53 20.57 -8.26
CA ALA A 267 -3.18 20.78 -9.56
C ALA A 267 -3.38 19.46 -10.32
N ARG A 268 -2.41 18.53 -10.24
CA ARG A 268 -2.58 17.20 -10.85
C ARG A 268 -3.72 16.41 -10.22
N VAL A 269 -3.86 16.45 -8.91
CA VAL A 269 -4.94 15.73 -8.21
C VAL A 269 -6.30 16.37 -8.52
N GLU A 270 -6.40 17.69 -8.52
CA GLU A 270 -7.62 18.46 -8.84
C GLU A 270 -8.08 18.24 -10.29
N ALA A 271 -7.16 17.97 -11.21
CA ALA A 271 -7.49 17.66 -12.60
C ALA A 271 -8.27 16.33 -12.76
N GLY A 272 -8.29 15.48 -11.73
CA GLY A 272 -9.02 14.23 -11.69
C GLY A 272 -8.33 13.05 -12.38
N PRO A 273 -8.98 11.87 -12.37
CA PRO A 273 -8.49 10.67 -13.05
C PRO A 273 -8.26 10.90 -14.55
N PRO A 274 -7.32 10.16 -15.16
CA PRO A 274 -7.03 10.25 -16.59
C PRO A 274 -8.11 9.53 -17.43
N VAL A 275 -9.33 10.04 -17.37
CA VAL A 275 -10.46 9.56 -18.17
C VAL A 275 -10.88 10.63 -19.18
N PRO A 276 -11.36 10.25 -20.39
CA PRO A 276 -11.90 11.23 -21.34
C PRO A 276 -13.04 12.02 -20.70
N ARG A 277 -13.00 13.34 -20.85
CA ARG A 277 -14.08 14.24 -20.41
C ARG A 277 -15.28 14.19 -21.34
#